data_1286a43446d8aba637253e7da1c29981
#
_entry.id   1286a43446d8aba637253e7da1c29981
#
_cell.length_a   1.000
_cell.length_b   1.000
_cell.length_c   1.000
_cell.angle_alpha   90.00
_cell.angle_beta   90.00
_cell.angle_gamma   90.00
#
_symmetry.space_group_name_H-M   'P 1'
#
loop_
_entity.id
_entity.type
_entity.pdbx_description
1 polymer ?
#
loop_
_entity_poly.entity_id
_entity_poly.type
_entity_poly.pdbx_seq_one_letter_code
_entity_poly.pdbx_strand_id
1 'polypeptide(L)'
;MVRERRSASRRQVLGAGLAVASLAAPFVRAQAAAPIRIGLPIPLTGPYEQEALDMLRGAHVAVAMFNEQGGLNGQTAELLMRDDELDPGRAAEVTSALIAHDKVDFVTGGLSGAVQLAINNVTKAAKVVFNSISQSDAIVALPDWSPYTFHEALTPHTTSQAVGRYVFSRYGKRVAFLAADYAYGAEMVRGFEEIGRQFGIQVVATERHPLGAPDFATYLENIRAAKPDILVFCNFGVDQQLSVQQAGWIGLKPSMQFVAPILVFDARLDAGAEAYQGMLGGTSYYWRLEDTIPTAATFNRRFRAFTEGRVPSDYGALGFAGVMTVLTAARAAGSVASDKLVEALQGMKFDLYKGPEYYRPCDHQAVQSMLIIDSRFTDKPNDLDVFNIVEIVRPDEALLADCASLGHR
;
A
#
# COMPACT_ATOMS: atom_id res chain seq x y z
N MET A 1 -96.89 31.22 -16.59
CA MET A 1 -97.63 30.84 -15.34
C MET A 1 -96.67 30.93 -14.17
N VAL A 2 -96.86 31.99 -13.41
CA VAL A 2 -97.12 32.05 -11.97
C VAL A 2 -95.89 31.73 -11.11
N ARG A 3 -95.26 32.80 -10.62
CA ARG A 3 -95.13 33.22 -9.20
C ARG A 3 -94.50 32.20 -8.25
N GLU A 4 -93.60 32.53 -7.37
CA GLU A 4 -93.64 33.57 -6.36
C GLU A 4 -92.27 33.77 -5.68
N ARG A 5 -92.07 34.98 -5.20
CA ARG A 5 -91.00 35.47 -4.31
C ARG A 5 -91.17 34.98 -2.86
N ARG A 6 -90.08 34.91 -2.14
CA ARG A 6 -89.89 35.40 -0.74
C ARG A 6 -88.43 35.23 -0.35
N SER A 7 -87.68 36.26 -0.15
CA SER A 7 -87.51 37.23 0.96
C SER A 7 -86.87 36.65 2.24
N ALA A 8 -85.65 37.11 2.50
CA ALA A 8 -85.03 37.52 3.77
C ALA A 8 -84.55 36.46 4.76
N SER A 9 -83.27 36.47 5.12
CA SER A 9 -82.87 37.24 6.31
C SER A 9 -81.38 37.23 6.52
N ARG A 10 -80.84 38.41 6.88
CA ARG A 10 -79.46 38.64 7.31
C ARG A 10 -79.25 37.95 8.69
N ARG A 11 -78.17 37.13 8.77
CA ARG A 11 -77.47 36.94 10.05
C ARG A 11 -75.97 37.04 9.77
N GLN A 12 -75.41 38.11 10.32
CA GLN A 12 -73.97 38.31 10.47
C GLN A 12 -73.47 37.26 11.44
N VAL A 13 -72.49 36.48 11.01
CA VAL A 13 -71.63 35.71 11.91
C VAL A 13 -70.23 36.20 11.73
N LEU A 14 -69.70 36.86 12.73
CA LEU A 14 -68.31 37.21 12.92
C LEU A 14 -67.50 35.90 12.98
N GLY A 15 -66.74 35.62 11.93
CA GLY A 15 -65.71 34.56 11.92
C GLY A 15 -64.38 35.19 12.27
N ALA A 16 -63.88 34.95 13.46
CA ALA A 16 -62.52 35.27 13.87
C ALA A 16 -61.52 34.51 12.98
N GLY A 17 -60.80 35.19 12.13
CA GLY A 17 -59.68 34.62 11.34
C GLY A 17 -58.49 34.38 12.25
N LEU A 18 -58.19 33.12 12.59
CA LEU A 18 -56.92 32.69 13.13
C LEU A 18 -55.85 32.76 12.01
N ALA A 19 -55.06 33.83 12.03
CA ALA A 19 -53.83 33.93 11.20
C ALA A 19 -52.81 32.96 11.79
N VAL A 20 -52.64 31.77 11.16
CA VAL A 20 -51.51 30.88 11.41
C VAL A 20 -50.28 31.53 10.79
N ALA A 21 -49.51 32.24 11.62
CA ALA A 21 -48.20 32.68 11.25
C ALA A 21 -47.29 31.45 11.11
N SER A 22 -47.10 30.98 9.88
CA SER A 22 -46.08 30.00 9.53
C SER A 22 -44.71 30.64 9.81
N LEU A 23 -44.12 30.32 10.95
CA LEU A 23 -42.71 30.55 11.23
C LEU A 23 -41.93 29.70 10.25
N ALA A 24 -41.60 30.24 9.07
CA ALA A 24 -40.59 29.70 8.20
C ALA A 24 -39.24 29.84 8.93
N ALA A 25 -38.84 28.79 9.67
CA ALA A 25 -37.49 28.69 10.17
C ALA A 25 -36.54 28.81 8.95
N PRO A 26 -35.56 29.72 8.95
CA PRO A 26 -34.60 29.75 7.89
C PRO A 26 -33.89 28.38 7.89
N PHE A 27 -34.06 27.61 6.82
CA PHE A 27 -33.16 26.49 6.53
C PHE A 27 -31.76 27.09 6.37
N VAL A 28 -31.00 27.10 7.46
CA VAL A 28 -29.57 27.33 7.40
C VAL A 28 -29.05 26.13 6.62
N ARG A 29 -28.82 26.30 5.32
CA ARG A 29 -28.01 25.37 4.55
C ARG A 29 -26.65 25.40 5.24
N ALA A 30 -26.38 24.36 6.05
CA ALA A 30 -25.03 24.13 6.53
C ALA A 30 -24.14 24.08 5.28
N GLN A 31 -23.26 25.06 5.16
CA GLN A 31 -22.28 25.11 4.09
C GLN A 31 -21.47 23.82 4.25
N ALA A 32 -21.50 22.93 3.27
CA ALA A 32 -20.73 21.70 3.33
C ALA A 32 -19.27 22.07 3.64
N ALA A 33 -18.71 21.48 4.68
CA ALA A 33 -17.30 21.68 5.01
C ALA A 33 -16.45 21.29 3.79
N ALA A 34 -15.36 22.03 3.55
CA ALA A 34 -14.44 21.66 2.47
C ALA A 34 -13.96 20.21 2.64
N PRO A 35 -13.81 19.45 1.56
CA PRO A 35 -13.39 18.05 1.66
C PRO A 35 -11.98 17.93 2.27
N ILE A 36 -11.71 16.80 2.91
CA ILE A 36 -10.36 16.38 3.30
C ILE A 36 -9.60 16.07 2.02
N ARG A 37 -8.47 16.73 1.81
CA ARG A 37 -7.66 16.57 0.60
C ARG A 37 -6.47 15.67 0.85
N ILE A 38 -6.36 14.62 0.04
CA ILE A 38 -5.32 13.59 0.16
C ILE A 38 -4.40 13.70 -1.04
N GLY A 39 -3.12 14.00 -0.81
CA GLY A 39 -2.12 13.99 -1.87
C GLY A 39 -1.64 12.57 -2.16
N LEU A 40 -1.62 12.18 -3.44
CA LEU A 40 -1.14 10.87 -3.90
C LEU A 40 -0.17 11.05 -5.07
N PRO A 41 1.12 11.33 -4.82
CA PRO A 41 2.17 11.21 -5.82
C PRO A 41 2.50 9.74 -6.04
N ILE A 42 2.34 9.24 -7.27
CA ILE A 42 2.62 7.84 -7.70
C ILE A 42 3.03 7.83 -9.18
N PRO A 43 3.83 6.85 -9.65
CA PRO A 43 4.26 6.77 -11.04
C PRO A 43 3.14 6.21 -11.93
N LEU A 44 2.33 7.10 -12.52
CA LEU A 44 1.26 6.74 -13.45
C LEU A 44 1.79 6.43 -14.85
N THR A 45 3.08 6.57 -15.07
CA THR A 45 3.81 6.22 -16.29
C THR A 45 5.12 5.52 -15.96
N GLY A 46 5.64 4.70 -16.87
CA GLY A 46 6.92 4.02 -16.70
C GLY A 46 6.81 2.58 -16.17
N PRO A 47 7.94 2.01 -15.68
CA PRO A 47 8.03 0.56 -15.40
C PRO A 47 7.20 0.06 -14.23
N TYR A 48 6.62 0.95 -13.41
CA TYR A 48 5.79 0.60 -12.23
C TYR A 48 4.34 1.11 -12.37
N GLU A 49 3.91 1.41 -13.61
CA GLU A 49 2.55 1.89 -13.90
C GLU A 49 1.46 0.93 -13.40
N GLN A 50 1.64 -0.38 -13.57
CA GLN A 50 0.65 -1.39 -13.19
C GLN A 50 0.38 -1.37 -11.68
N GLU A 51 1.43 -1.39 -10.89
CA GLU A 51 1.38 -1.36 -9.43
C GLU A 51 0.81 -0.02 -8.93
N ALA A 52 1.20 1.09 -9.57
CA ALA A 52 0.67 2.41 -9.25
C ALA A 52 -0.83 2.53 -9.54
N LEU A 53 -1.30 1.98 -10.64
CA LEU A 53 -2.74 1.96 -10.97
C LEU A 53 -3.54 1.11 -9.97
N ASP A 54 -2.96 0.04 -9.45
CA ASP A 54 -3.64 -0.76 -8.43
C ASP A 54 -3.64 -0.06 -7.06
N MET A 55 -2.54 0.62 -6.69
CA MET A 55 -2.51 1.55 -5.54
C MET A 55 -3.61 2.61 -5.64
N LEU A 56 -3.75 3.23 -6.81
CA LEU A 56 -4.78 4.25 -7.06
C LEU A 56 -6.19 3.68 -6.85
N ARG A 57 -6.46 2.46 -7.34
CA ARG A 57 -7.75 1.78 -7.12
C ARG A 57 -8.03 1.56 -5.64
N GLY A 58 -7.04 1.06 -4.90
CA GLY A 58 -7.14 0.87 -3.45
C GLY A 58 -7.41 2.16 -2.69
N ALA A 59 -6.69 3.24 -3.03
CA ALA A 59 -6.89 4.56 -2.46
C ALA A 59 -8.32 5.10 -2.71
N HIS A 60 -8.84 4.92 -3.92
CA HIS A 60 -10.23 5.29 -4.24
C HIS A 60 -11.25 4.46 -3.45
N VAL A 61 -11.02 3.17 -3.25
CA VAL A 61 -11.87 2.32 -2.39
C VAL A 61 -11.89 2.85 -0.96
N ALA A 62 -10.75 3.26 -0.42
CA ALA A 62 -10.65 3.85 0.92
C ALA A 62 -11.48 5.14 1.03
N VAL A 63 -11.32 6.05 0.08
CA VAL A 63 -12.08 7.31 0.02
C VAL A 63 -13.58 7.04 -0.09
N ALA A 64 -13.99 6.13 -0.98
CA ALA A 64 -15.40 5.78 -1.15
C ALA A 64 -16.00 5.22 0.14
N MET A 65 -15.32 4.25 0.79
CA MET A 65 -15.76 3.66 2.06
C MET A 65 -15.84 4.70 3.17
N PHE A 66 -14.88 5.59 3.27
CA PHE A 66 -14.88 6.66 4.26
C PHE A 66 -16.07 7.61 4.06
N ASN A 67 -16.33 8.03 2.83
CA ASN A 67 -17.40 8.94 2.49
C ASN A 67 -18.79 8.31 2.72
N GLU A 68 -18.98 7.05 2.31
CA GLU A 68 -20.22 6.29 2.57
C GLU A 68 -20.53 6.15 4.06
N GLN A 69 -19.50 6.09 4.90
CA GLN A 69 -19.65 6.02 6.35
C GLN A 69 -19.88 7.38 7.02
N GLY A 70 -20.13 8.44 6.23
CA GLY A 70 -20.40 9.80 6.71
C GLY A 70 -19.17 10.69 6.91
N GLY A 71 -18.00 10.27 6.43
CA GLY A 71 -16.77 11.07 6.48
C GLY A 71 -16.29 11.40 7.89
N LEU A 72 -15.71 12.58 8.06
CA LEU A 72 -15.38 13.18 9.35
C LEU A 72 -16.43 14.24 9.70
N ASN A 73 -17.39 13.92 10.55
CA ASN A 73 -18.49 14.82 10.94
C ASN A 73 -19.24 15.41 9.72
N GLY A 74 -19.45 14.60 8.67
CA GLY A 74 -20.07 15.04 7.41
C GLY A 74 -19.11 15.63 6.38
N GLN A 75 -17.85 15.84 6.71
CA GLN A 75 -16.80 16.25 5.78
C GLN A 75 -16.33 15.02 4.97
N THR A 76 -16.47 15.06 3.65
CA THR A 76 -16.00 14.01 2.74
C THR A 76 -14.50 14.11 2.50
N ALA A 77 -13.89 13.04 1.98
CA ALA A 77 -12.52 13.04 1.51
C ALA A 77 -12.46 13.04 -0.03
N GLU A 78 -11.41 13.64 -0.59
CA GLU A 78 -11.09 13.60 -2.02
C GLU A 78 -9.59 13.28 -2.23
N LEU A 79 -9.29 12.59 -3.34
CA LEU A 79 -7.94 12.18 -3.69
C LEU A 79 -7.39 13.06 -4.81
N LEU A 80 -6.21 13.62 -4.59
CA LEU A 80 -5.49 14.46 -5.53
C LEU A 80 -4.21 13.72 -5.98
N MET A 81 -4.32 12.99 -7.08
CA MET A 81 -3.19 12.24 -7.65
C MET A 81 -2.30 13.13 -8.52
N ARG A 82 -1.00 12.82 -8.56
CA ARG A 82 0.01 13.43 -9.44
C ARG A 82 0.97 12.35 -9.91
N ASP A 83 1.29 12.38 -11.21
CA ASP A 83 2.34 11.53 -11.77
C ASP A 83 3.71 12.01 -11.32
N ASP A 84 4.44 11.17 -10.60
CA ASP A 84 5.82 11.42 -10.17
C ASP A 84 6.85 10.86 -11.16
N GLU A 85 6.39 10.18 -12.23
CA GLU A 85 7.22 9.62 -13.31
C GLU A 85 8.32 8.68 -12.80
N LEU A 86 8.21 8.15 -11.58
CA LEU A 86 9.23 7.39 -10.86
C LEU A 86 10.55 8.19 -10.67
N ASP A 87 10.50 9.52 -10.77
CA ASP A 87 11.63 10.44 -10.63
C ASP A 87 11.59 11.18 -9.29
N PRO A 88 12.65 11.10 -8.46
CA PRO A 88 12.66 11.77 -7.15
C PRO A 88 12.53 13.29 -7.22
N GLY A 89 13.07 13.93 -8.25
CA GLY A 89 12.96 15.38 -8.45
C GLY A 89 11.53 15.77 -8.79
N ARG A 90 10.90 15.03 -9.70
CA ARG A 90 9.48 15.21 -10.05
C ARG A 90 8.57 14.95 -8.86
N ALA A 91 8.84 13.89 -8.10
CA ALA A 91 8.09 13.58 -6.88
C ALA A 91 8.14 14.72 -5.85
N ALA A 92 9.30 15.32 -5.63
CA ALA A 92 9.45 16.49 -4.76
C ALA A 92 8.67 17.70 -5.28
N GLU A 93 8.73 17.98 -6.59
CA GLU A 93 8.01 19.06 -7.24
C GLU A 93 6.48 18.92 -7.07
N VAL A 94 5.92 17.76 -7.47
CA VAL A 94 4.47 17.53 -7.42
C VAL A 94 3.96 17.48 -5.97
N THR A 95 4.74 16.95 -5.03
CA THR A 95 4.40 16.95 -3.60
C THR A 95 4.38 18.37 -3.03
N SER A 96 5.36 19.21 -3.41
CA SER A 96 5.39 20.61 -3.03
C SER A 96 4.15 21.37 -3.56
N ALA A 97 3.74 21.09 -4.80
CA ALA A 97 2.53 21.68 -5.39
C ALA A 97 1.25 21.21 -4.67
N LEU A 98 1.11 19.92 -4.37
CA LEU A 98 0.00 19.36 -3.60
C LEU A 98 -0.15 20.06 -2.24
N ILE A 99 0.95 20.33 -1.54
CA ILE A 99 0.93 20.99 -0.23
C ILE A 99 0.68 22.50 -0.40
N ALA A 100 1.44 23.18 -1.25
CA ALA A 100 1.44 24.64 -1.33
C ALA A 100 0.22 25.20 -2.07
N HIS A 101 -0.23 24.56 -3.14
CA HIS A 101 -1.32 25.04 -4.01
C HIS A 101 -2.64 24.31 -3.72
N ASP A 102 -2.62 22.98 -3.69
CA ASP A 102 -3.84 22.18 -3.53
C ASP A 102 -4.26 22.06 -2.06
N LYS A 103 -3.38 22.43 -1.10
CA LYS A 103 -3.64 22.42 0.34
C LYS A 103 -4.11 21.06 0.85
N VAL A 104 -3.36 20.02 0.49
CA VAL A 104 -3.64 18.67 1.00
C VAL A 104 -3.43 18.59 2.51
N ASP A 105 -4.28 17.83 3.18
CA ASP A 105 -4.25 17.61 4.63
C ASP A 105 -3.19 16.58 5.03
N PHE A 106 -2.97 15.58 4.16
CA PHE A 106 -1.90 14.59 4.29
C PHE A 106 -1.50 14.02 2.94
N VAL A 107 -0.36 13.33 2.91
CA VAL A 107 0.19 12.69 1.72
C VAL A 107 0.36 11.19 1.97
N THR A 108 0.07 10.38 0.97
CA THR A 108 0.47 8.97 0.89
C THR A 108 0.93 8.69 -0.53
N GLY A 109 1.75 7.66 -0.76
CA GLY A 109 2.22 7.35 -2.11
C GLY A 109 3.71 7.02 -2.16
N GLY A 110 4.27 7.28 -3.34
CA GLY A 110 5.61 6.84 -3.70
C GLY A 110 5.66 5.35 -4.00
N LEU A 111 6.52 4.91 -4.93
CA LEU A 111 6.64 3.49 -5.27
C LEU A 111 8.09 3.01 -5.35
N SER A 112 9.07 3.89 -5.24
CA SER A 112 10.47 3.50 -5.08
C SER A 112 11.08 4.13 -3.83
N GLY A 113 12.14 3.52 -3.29
CA GLY A 113 12.84 4.04 -2.12
C GLY A 113 13.32 5.48 -2.30
N ALA A 114 13.85 5.82 -3.47
CA ALA A 114 14.31 7.18 -3.75
C ALA A 114 13.16 8.19 -3.85
N VAL A 115 12.06 7.82 -4.50
CA VAL A 115 10.86 8.66 -4.64
C VAL A 115 10.22 8.92 -3.28
N GLN A 116 10.01 7.87 -2.45
CA GLN A 116 9.41 8.09 -1.12
C GLN A 116 10.28 8.97 -0.23
N LEU A 117 11.62 8.89 -0.29
CA LEU A 117 12.51 9.76 0.47
C LEU A 117 12.42 11.21 -0.02
N ALA A 118 12.26 11.44 -1.33
CA ALA A 118 12.04 12.77 -1.88
C ALA A 118 10.70 13.38 -1.41
N ILE A 119 9.61 12.60 -1.43
CA ILE A 119 8.31 12.97 -0.88
C ILE A 119 8.44 13.29 0.62
N ASN A 120 9.11 12.41 1.37
CA ASN A 120 9.31 12.57 2.81
C ASN A 120 10.08 13.85 3.17
N ASN A 121 11.10 14.22 2.41
CA ASN A 121 11.84 15.45 2.63
C ASN A 121 10.95 16.70 2.51
N VAL A 122 10.03 16.71 1.54
CA VAL A 122 9.07 17.81 1.34
C VAL A 122 8.04 17.85 2.47
N THR A 123 7.42 16.71 2.79
CA THR A 123 6.37 16.62 3.82
C THR A 123 6.92 16.90 5.21
N LYS A 124 8.12 16.41 5.53
CA LYS A 124 8.87 16.69 6.76
C LYS A 124 9.12 18.20 6.94
N ALA A 125 9.61 18.87 5.90
CA ALA A 125 9.85 20.33 5.94
C ALA A 125 8.55 21.13 6.12
N ALA A 126 7.46 20.67 5.50
CA ALA A 126 6.14 21.29 5.58
C ALA A 126 5.35 20.90 6.83
N LYS A 127 5.80 19.93 7.63
CA LYS A 127 5.10 19.33 8.77
C LYS A 127 3.72 18.79 8.39
N VAL A 128 3.64 18.13 7.25
CA VAL A 128 2.45 17.43 6.76
C VAL A 128 2.66 15.93 6.97
N VAL A 129 1.63 15.22 7.45
CA VAL A 129 1.73 13.77 7.65
C VAL A 129 1.94 13.08 6.30
N PHE A 130 2.96 12.23 6.26
CA PHE A 130 3.23 11.31 5.17
C PHE A 130 3.09 9.88 5.66
N ASN A 131 2.09 9.15 5.14
CA ASN A 131 1.99 7.71 5.34
C ASN A 131 2.58 7.00 4.13
N SER A 132 3.84 6.59 4.23
CA SER A 132 4.58 5.96 3.14
C SER A 132 4.12 4.52 2.90
N ILE A 133 3.96 4.15 1.64
CA ILE A 133 3.50 2.83 1.18
C ILE A 133 4.47 2.16 0.21
N SER A 134 5.73 2.59 0.21
CA SER A 134 6.83 1.99 -0.57
C SER A 134 7.90 1.40 0.35
N GLN A 135 8.85 0.67 -0.19
CA GLN A 135 9.87 -0.02 0.60
C GLN A 135 11.21 0.71 0.63
N SER A 136 11.67 1.05 1.84
CA SER A 136 13.04 1.48 2.14
C SER A 136 13.29 1.34 3.64
N ASP A 137 14.47 0.90 4.04
CA ASP A 137 14.90 0.91 5.43
C ASP A 137 15.18 2.34 5.92
N ALA A 138 15.58 3.24 5.03
CA ALA A 138 15.95 4.60 5.38
C ALA A 138 14.78 5.45 5.90
N ILE A 139 13.54 5.18 5.44
CA ILE A 139 12.37 5.99 5.80
C ILE A 139 12.08 5.99 7.31
N VAL A 140 12.40 4.92 7.99
CA VAL A 140 12.18 4.73 9.43
C VAL A 140 13.42 5.02 10.27
N ALA A 141 14.56 5.34 9.64
CA ALA A 141 15.83 5.64 10.29
C ALA A 141 16.14 7.14 10.29
N LEU A 142 16.92 7.60 11.28
CA LEU A 142 17.47 8.95 11.25
C LEU A 142 18.65 9.03 10.24
N PRO A 143 18.79 10.12 9.50
CA PRO A 143 18.07 11.41 9.63
C PRO A 143 16.78 11.55 8.81
N ASP A 144 16.37 10.53 8.05
CA ASP A 144 15.23 10.65 7.15
C ASP A 144 13.89 10.68 7.88
N TRP A 145 13.72 9.88 8.91
CA TRP A 145 12.52 9.88 9.75
C TRP A 145 12.18 11.25 10.35
N SER A 146 10.90 11.51 10.53
CA SER A 146 10.38 12.65 11.28
C SER A 146 9.11 12.27 12.04
N PRO A 147 8.66 13.08 13.03
CA PRO A 147 7.39 12.85 13.72
C PRO A 147 6.16 12.81 12.78
N TYR A 148 6.27 13.38 11.59
CA TYR A 148 5.19 13.40 10.57
C TYR A 148 5.28 12.24 9.57
N THR A 149 6.28 11.37 9.69
CA THR A 149 6.52 10.22 8.81
C THR A 149 5.98 8.95 9.46
N PHE A 150 5.04 8.30 8.78
CA PHE A 150 4.52 6.96 9.10
C PHE A 150 4.84 6.02 7.92
N HIS A 151 5.01 4.75 8.21
CA HIS A 151 5.38 3.78 7.18
C HIS A 151 4.51 2.53 7.28
N GLU A 152 3.59 2.39 6.32
CA GLU A 152 2.62 1.28 6.26
C GLU A 152 3.19 0.05 5.56
N ALA A 153 4.07 0.22 4.57
CA ALA A 153 4.65 -0.91 3.86
C ALA A 153 5.66 -1.69 4.72
N LEU A 154 5.99 -2.91 4.31
CA LEU A 154 7.11 -3.66 4.86
C LEU A 154 8.43 -2.96 4.48
N THR A 155 9.43 -2.99 5.36
CA THR A 155 10.78 -2.57 4.99
C THR A 155 11.55 -3.73 4.34
N PRO A 156 12.61 -3.47 3.57
CA PRO A 156 13.55 -4.49 3.10
C PRO A 156 14.11 -5.36 4.24
N HIS A 157 14.43 -4.75 5.38
CA HIS A 157 14.86 -5.47 6.58
C HIS A 157 13.80 -6.48 7.02
N THR A 158 12.56 -6.04 7.28
CA THR A 158 11.46 -6.89 7.73
C THR A 158 11.20 -8.04 6.76
N THR A 159 11.16 -7.72 5.47
CA THR A 159 10.92 -8.68 4.38
C THR A 159 12.01 -9.74 4.35
N SER A 160 13.27 -9.35 4.37
CA SER A 160 14.41 -10.28 4.34
C SER A 160 14.50 -11.13 5.61
N GLN A 161 14.16 -10.58 6.80
CA GLN A 161 14.09 -11.36 8.03
C GLN A 161 13.04 -12.47 7.93
N ALA A 162 11.84 -12.17 7.46
CA ALA A 162 10.76 -13.15 7.37
C ALA A 162 11.04 -14.21 6.29
N VAL A 163 11.31 -13.78 5.05
CA VAL A 163 11.57 -14.69 3.92
C VAL A 163 12.85 -15.50 4.14
N GLY A 164 13.92 -14.84 4.60
CA GLY A 164 15.21 -15.49 4.84
C GLY A 164 15.12 -16.57 5.91
N ARG A 165 14.44 -16.34 7.05
CA ARG A 165 14.21 -17.38 8.08
C ARG A 165 13.50 -18.59 7.50
N TYR A 166 12.48 -18.38 6.69
CA TYR A 166 11.74 -19.48 6.07
C TYR A 166 12.62 -20.27 5.10
N VAL A 167 13.30 -19.59 4.17
CA VAL A 167 14.04 -20.20 3.08
C VAL A 167 15.33 -20.85 3.56
N PHE A 168 16.15 -20.17 4.37
CA PHE A 168 17.47 -20.67 4.80
C PHE A 168 17.39 -21.82 5.80
N SER A 169 16.25 -22.02 6.44
CA SER A 169 16.01 -23.20 7.26
C SER A 169 15.67 -24.45 6.44
N ARG A 170 15.32 -24.32 5.14
CA ARG A 170 14.72 -25.42 4.33
C ARG A 170 15.50 -25.80 3.07
N TYR A 171 16.14 -24.85 2.38
CA TYR A 171 16.54 -25.06 0.98
C TYR A 171 18.05 -25.10 0.73
N GLY A 172 18.90 -24.99 1.68
CA GLY A 172 20.35 -25.08 1.48
C GLY A 172 21.09 -23.83 1.94
N LYS A 173 22.41 -23.77 1.65
CA LYS A 173 23.29 -22.76 2.27
C LYS A 173 24.04 -21.90 1.26
N ARG A 174 24.12 -22.31 0.01
CA ARG A 174 24.80 -21.56 -1.05
C ARG A 174 23.79 -20.62 -1.70
N VAL A 175 23.97 -19.33 -1.49
CA VAL A 175 23.00 -18.29 -1.91
C VAL A 175 23.63 -17.40 -2.96
N ALA A 176 22.90 -17.17 -4.06
CA ALA A 176 23.20 -16.14 -5.02
C ALA A 176 22.13 -15.06 -5.00
N PHE A 177 22.53 -13.83 -5.29
CA PHE A 177 21.64 -12.69 -5.44
C PHE A 177 21.71 -12.15 -6.86
N LEU A 178 20.53 -11.84 -7.43
CA LEU A 178 20.39 -11.00 -8.61
C LEU A 178 19.66 -9.73 -8.17
N ALA A 179 20.35 -8.60 -8.11
CA ALA A 179 19.87 -7.39 -7.48
C ALA A 179 19.83 -6.21 -8.45
N ALA A 180 18.76 -5.43 -8.40
CA ALA A 180 18.73 -4.14 -9.08
C ALA A 180 19.75 -3.18 -8.43
N ASP A 181 20.48 -2.43 -9.24
CA ASP A 181 21.56 -1.53 -8.78
C ASP A 181 21.04 -0.18 -8.31
N TYR A 182 20.17 -0.24 -7.28
CA TYR A 182 19.66 0.92 -6.54
C TYR A 182 19.35 0.53 -5.07
N ALA A 183 18.85 1.50 -4.26
CA ALA A 183 18.70 1.34 -2.80
C ALA A 183 17.98 0.07 -2.40
N TYR A 184 16.82 -0.25 -2.99
CA TYR A 184 16.04 -1.45 -2.69
C TYR A 184 16.85 -2.75 -2.85
N GLY A 185 17.52 -2.95 -4.01
CA GLY A 185 18.32 -4.15 -4.23
C GLY A 185 19.48 -4.28 -3.25
N ALA A 186 20.12 -3.15 -2.90
CA ALA A 186 21.20 -3.13 -1.92
C ALA A 186 20.71 -3.43 -0.50
N GLU A 187 19.57 -2.87 -0.10
CA GLU A 187 18.94 -3.07 1.21
C GLU A 187 18.47 -4.53 1.37
N MET A 188 17.85 -5.11 0.33
CA MET A 188 17.43 -6.51 0.34
C MET A 188 18.61 -7.46 0.49
N VAL A 189 19.67 -7.30 -0.32
CA VAL A 189 20.89 -8.13 -0.22
C VAL A 189 21.45 -8.05 1.20
N ARG A 190 21.62 -6.83 1.75
CA ARG A 190 22.12 -6.62 3.11
C ARG A 190 21.27 -7.35 4.15
N GLY A 191 19.94 -7.21 4.06
CA GLY A 191 19.01 -7.85 5.00
C GLY A 191 19.07 -9.38 4.95
N PHE A 192 19.15 -9.96 3.74
CA PHE A 192 19.33 -11.41 3.58
C PHE A 192 20.71 -11.90 4.06
N GLU A 193 21.77 -11.15 3.87
CA GLU A 193 23.09 -11.47 4.42
C GLU A 193 23.08 -11.43 5.94
N GLU A 194 22.36 -10.46 6.53
CA GLU A 194 22.24 -10.31 7.98
C GLU A 194 21.55 -11.51 8.61
N ILE A 195 20.35 -11.86 8.17
CA ILE A 195 19.65 -13.06 8.69
C ILE A 195 20.41 -14.33 8.33
N GLY A 196 21.03 -14.35 7.16
CA GLY A 196 21.78 -15.50 6.65
C GLY A 196 22.94 -15.92 7.56
N ARG A 197 23.58 -14.96 8.24
CA ARG A 197 24.65 -15.26 9.24
C ARG A 197 24.15 -16.20 10.34
N GLN A 198 22.88 -16.06 10.76
CA GLN A 198 22.28 -16.93 11.78
C GLN A 198 22.06 -18.36 11.29
N PHE A 199 21.92 -18.54 9.98
CA PHE A 199 21.71 -19.85 9.34
C PHE A 199 22.98 -20.43 8.71
N GLY A 200 24.12 -19.73 8.79
CA GLY A 200 25.38 -20.17 8.22
C GLY A 200 25.36 -20.26 6.69
N ILE A 201 24.68 -19.34 6.01
CA ILE A 201 24.68 -19.27 4.55
C ILE A 201 26.05 -18.82 4.04
N GLN A 202 26.36 -19.22 2.81
CA GLN A 202 27.49 -18.77 2.04
C GLN A 202 26.97 -18.04 0.80
N VAL A 203 27.26 -16.75 0.68
CA VAL A 203 26.99 -15.99 -0.54
C VAL A 203 28.03 -16.39 -1.58
N VAL A 204 27.58 -16.96 -2.70
CA VAL A 204 28.45 -17.51 -3.76
C VAL A 204 28.49 -16.62 -5.00
N ALA A 205 27.51 -15.76 -5.19
CA ALA A 205 27.47 -14.74 -6.25
C ALA A 205 26.54 -13.58 -5.85
N THR A 206 26.87 -12.37 -6.28
CA THR A 206 25.97 -11.21 -6.22
C THR A 206 26.11 -10.45 -7.52
N GLU A 207 25.14 -10.60 -8.39
CA GLU A 207 25.06 -9.90 -9.67
C GLU A 207 24.17 -8.67 -9.54
N ARG A 208 24.58 -7.55 -10.14
CA ARG A 208 23.84 -6.29 -10.11
C ARG A 208 23.51 -5.86 -11.52
N HIS A 209 22.26 -5.46 -11.74
CA HIS A 209 21.78 -4.98 -13.04
C HIS A 209 21.18 -3.58 -12.91
N PRO A 210 21.25 -2.73 -13.96
CA PRO A 210 20.58 -1.43 -13.97
C PRO A 210 19.06 -1.61 -13.95
N LEU A 211 18.34 -0.61 -13.45
CA LEU A 211 16.88 -0.57 -13.51
C LEU A 211 16.42 -0.58 -14.97
N GLY A 212 15.42 -1.42 -15.28
CA GLY A 212 14.89 -1.56 -16.63
C GLY A 212 15.79 -2.34 -17.58
N ALA A 213 16.63 -3.24 -17.07
CA ALA A 213 17.49 -4.08 -17.91
C ALA A 213 16.62 -5.01 -18.80
N PRO A 214 16.84 -5.03 -20.13
CA PRO A 214 16.06 -5.88 -21.03
C PRO A 214 16.62 -7.32 -21.11
N ASP A 215 17.87 -7.54 -20.70
CA ASP A 215 18.57 -8.80 -20.83
C ASP A 215 19.35 -9.15 -19.55
N PHE A 216 19.14 -10.36 -19.06
CA PHE A 216 19.76 -10.88 -17.84
C PHE A 216 20.70 -12.05 -18.10
N ALA A 217 20.93 -12.46 -19.37
CA ALA A 217 21.65 -13.67 -19.73
C ALA A 217 23.04 -13.75 -19.08
N THR A 218 23.85 -12.69 -19.17
CA THR A 218 25.20 -12.66 -18.60
C THR A 218 25.19 -12.84 -17.08
N TYR A 219 24.30 -12.15 -16.37
CA TYR A 219 24.16 -12.25 -14.92
C TYR A 219 23.75 -13.67 -14.50
N LEU A 220 22.79 -14.26 -15.21
CA LEU A 220 22.27 -15.60 -14.93
C LEU A 220 23.30 -16.69 -15.22
N GLU A 221 24.15 -16.55 -16.23
CA GLU A 221 25.25 -17.49 -16.50
C GLU A 221 26.34 -17.43 -15.40
N ASN A 222 26.66 -16.24 -14.89
CA ASN A 222 27.58 -16.07 -13.76
C ASN A 222 27.01 -16.78 -12.50
N ILE A 223 25.71 -16.60 -12.24
CA ILE A 223 25.00 -17.27 -11.15
C ILE A 223 25.03 -18.79 -11.34
N ARG A 224 24.75 -19.29 -12.55
CA ARG A 224 24.83 -20.72 -12.88
C ARG A 224 26.21 -21.29 -12.57
N ALA A 225 27.27 -20.58 -12.96
CA ALA A 225 28.64 -21.01 -12.72
C ALA A 225 29.00 -21.11 -11.23
N ALA A 226 28.39 -20.27 -10.40
CA ALA A 226 28.56 -20.27 -8.94
C ALA A 226 27.85 -21.44 -8.24
N LYS A 227 26.93 -22.16 -8.91
CA LYS A 227 26.17 -23.32 -8.40
C LYS A 227 25.51 -23.04 -7.03
N PRO A 228 24.63 -22.06 -6.92
CA PRO A 228 23.90 -21.83 -5.68
C PRO A 228 22.83 -22.90 -5.43
N ASP A 229 22.44 -23.08 -4.18
CA ASP A 229 21.22 -23.83 -3.79
C ASP A 229 19.98 -22.93 -3.91
N ILE A 230 20.17 -21.62 -3.72
CA ILE A 230 19.11 -20.61 -3.69
C ILE A 230 19.53 -19.40 -4.54
N LEU A 231 18.63 -18.96 -5.42
CA LEU A 231 18.75 -17.69 -6.14
C LEU A 231 17.67 -16.72 -5.63
N VAL A 232 18.09 -15.59 -5.06
CA VAL A 232 17.20 -14.53 -4.59
C VAL A 232 17.17 -13.39 -5.62
N PHE A 233 15.99 -13.10 -6.16
CA PHE A 233 15.75 -12.02 -7.11
C PHE A 233 15.41 -10.74 -6.35
N CYS A 234 16.44 -9.97 -5.98
CA CYS A 234 16.32 -8.69 -5.28
C CYS A 234 16.03 -7.54 -6.27
N ASN A 235 15.05 -7.74 -7.13
CA ASN A 235 14.53 -6.79 -8.10
C ASN A 235 12.99 -6.81 -8.07
N PHE A 236 12.35 -5.97 -8.88
CA PHE A 236 10.93 -5.69 -8.76
C PHE A 236 10.31 -5.36 -10.13
N GLY A 237 8.96 -5.44 -10.25
CA GLY A 237 8.22 -5.08 -11.45
C GLY A 237 8.67 -5.84 -12.69
N VAL A 238 8.85 -5.12 -13.79
CA VAL A 238 9.29 -5.70 -15.09
C VAL A 238 10.66 -6.38 -14.98
N ASP A 239 11.59 -5.85 -14.16
CA ASP A 239 12.90 -6.49 -13.96
C ASP A 239 12.78 -7.87 -13.31
N GLN A 240 11.88 -8.04 -12.34
CA GLN A 240 11.59 -9.35 -11.74
C GLN A 240 10.97 -10.29 -12.76
N GLN A 241 9.97 -9.82 -13.49
CA GLN A 241 9.30 -10.60 -14.52
C GLN A 241 10.30 -11.15 -15.55
N LEU A 242 11.09 -10.26 -16.17
CA LEU A 242 12.02 -10.64 -17.23
C LEU A 242 13.15 -11.53 -16.71
N SER A 243 13.74 -11.23 -15.57
CA SER A 243 14.84 -12.02 -15.02
C SER A 243 14.40 -13.43 -14.64
N VAL A 244 13.21 -13.58 -14.05
CA VAL A 244 12.62 -14.90 -13.70
C VAL A 244 12.30 -15.71 -14.97
N GLN A 245 11.70 -15.06 -15.99
CA GLN A 245 11.42 -15.73 -17.26
C GLN A 245 12.72 -16.22 -17.94
N GLN A 246 13.74 -15.37 -18.03
CA GLN A 246 15.01 -15.73 -18.65
C GLN A 246 15.74 -16.81 -17.86
N ALA A 247 15.72 -16.78 -16.52
CA ALA A 247 16.26 -17.84 -15.68
C ALA A 247 15.55 -19.19 -15.92
N GLY A 248 14.23 -19.16 -16.13
CA GLY A 248 13.44 -20.33 -16.51
C GLY A 248 13.85 -20.88 -17.90
N TRP A 249 13.95 -20.02 -18.91
CA TRP A 249 14.30 -20.41 -20.29
C TRP A 249 15.67 -21.06 -20.40
N ILE A 250 16.65 -20.59 -19.64
CA ILE A 250 17.98 -21.21 -19.61
C ILE A 250 18.07 -22.41 -18.66
N GLY A 251 16.97 -22.84 -18.03
CA GLY A 251 16.87 -24.06 -17.26
C GLY A 251 17.55 -24.03 -15.89
N LEU A 252 17.49 -22.90 -15.14
CA LEU A 252 18.08 -22.81 -13.81
C LEU A 252 17.19 -23.46 -12.71
N LYS A 253 15.87 -23.45 -12.87
CA LYS A 253 14.91 -23.95 -11.86
C LYS A 253 15.20 -25.33 -11.30
N PRO A 254 15.54 -26.37 -12.09
CA PRO A 254 15.78 -27.70 -11.54
C PRO A 254 17.00 -27.81 -10.62
N SER A 255 17.90 -26.82 -10.67
CA SER A 255 19.18 -26.85 -9.96
C SER A 255 19.22 -25.97 -8.71
N MET A 256 18.27 -25.07 -8.52
CA MET A 256 18.23 -24.14 -7.38
C MET A 256 16.82 -23.67 -7.07
N GLN A 257 16.56 -23.32 -5.81
CA GLN A 257 15.30 -22.71 -5.39
C GLN A 257 15.27 -21.22 -5.78
N PHE A 258 14.25 -20.82 -6.52
CA PHE A 258 13.99 -19.39 -6.82
C PHE A 258 13.23 -18.74 -5.67
N VAL A 259 13.67 -17.56 -5.28
CA VAL A 259 13.08 -16.76 -4.20
C VAL A 259 12.97 -15.31 -4.63
N ALA A 260 11.81 -14.68 -4.41
CA ALA A 260 11.65 -13.23 -4.50
C ALA A 260 11.40 -12.67 -3.10
N PRO A 261 12.09 -11.60 -2.67
CA PRO A 261 11.74 -10.90 -1.43
C PRO A 261 10.26 -10.50 -1.40
N ILE A 262 9.81 -9.87 -2.49
CA ILE A 262 8.40 -9.60 -2.79
C ILE A 262 8.03 -10.34 -4.07
N LEU A 263 7.08 -11.25 -3.95
CA LEU A 263 6.52 -11.98 -5.08
C LEU A 263 5.33 -11.21 -5.63
N VAL A 264 5.58 -10.43 -6.68
CA VAL A 264 4.61 -9.47 -7.24
C VAL A 264 3.50 -10.21 -7.99
N PHE A 265 2.25 -9.92 -7.63
CA PHE A 265 1.07 -10.58 -8.18
C PHE A 265 0.93 -10.35 -9.69
N ASP A 266 1.00 -9.09 -10.13
CA ASP A 266 0.85 -8.75 -11.54
C ASP A 266 2.01 -9.28 -12.39
N ALA A 267 3.27 -9.19 -11.89
CA ALA A 267 4.43 -9.78 -12.56
C ALA A 267 4.27 -11.30 -12.75
N ARG A 268 3.67 -12.00 -11.74
CA ARG A 268 3.35 -13.42 -11.86
C ARG A 268 2.28 -13.71 -12.91
N LEU A 269 1.26 -12.87 -13.02
CA LEU A 269 0.21 -13.03 -14.03
C LEU A 269 0.78 -12.84 -15.45
N ASP A 270 1.56 -11.80 -15.65
CA ASP A 270 2.12 -11.42 -16.95
C ASP A 270 3.20 -12.40 -17.43
N ALA A 271 4.07 -12.86 -16.52
CA ALA A 271 5.12 -13.84 -16.85
C ALA A 271 4.57 -15.25 -17.14
N GLY A 272 3.39 -15.55 -16.65
CA GLY A 272 2.76 -16.86 -16.81
C GLY A 272 3.15 -17.89 -15.75
N ALA A 273 2.36 -18.96 -15.69
CA ALA A 273 2.47 -19.98 -14.65
C ALA A 273 3.82 -20.71 -14.68
N GLU A 274 4.31 -21.07 -15.85
CA GLU A 274 5.54 -21.85 -16.02
C GLU A 274 6.77 -21.10 -15.49
N ALA A 275 6.89 -19.80 -15.78
CA ALA A 275 8.03 -18.99 -15.35
C ALA A 275 8.15 -18.92 -13.82
N TYR A 276 7.05 -18.81 -13.10
CA TYR A 276 7.02 -18.61 -11.64
C TYR A 276 6.76 -19.89 -10.83
N GLN A 277 6.34 -21.02 -11.44
CA GLN A 277 6.01 -22.24 -10.72
C GLN A 277 7.08 -22.63 -9.69
N GLY A 278 6.66 -22.84 -8.43
CA GLY A 278 7.55 -23.25 -7.34
C GLY A 278 8.46 -22.12 -6.81
N MET A 279 8.34 -20.91 -7.31
CA MET A 279 9.04 -19.76 -6.75
C MET A 279 8.43 -19.37 -5.40
N LEU A 280 9.29 -19.24 -4.39
CA LEU A 280 8.92 -18.79 -3.05
C LEU A 280 9.12 -17.28 -2.92
N GLY A 281 8.33 -16.66 -2.05
CA GLY A 281 8.54 -15.26 -1.74
C GLY A 281 7.66 -14.74 -0.62
N GLY A 282 7.81 -13.45 -0.38
CA GLY A 282 6.98 -12.70 0.55
C GLY A 282 5.95 -11.85 -0.16
N THR A 283 4.88 -11.51 0.52
CA THR A 283 3.98 -10.43 0.13
C THR A 283 3.31 -9.83 1.36
N SER A 284 2.94 -8.57 1.29
CA SER A 284 2.19 -7.92 2.37
C SER A 284 0.72 -8.28 2.37
N TYR A 285 0.19 -8.69 1.22
CA TYR A 285 -1.23 -9.03 1.04
C TYR A 285 -1.43 -10.02 -0.10
N TYR A 286 -2.40 -10.90 0.06
CA TYR A 286 -2.96 -11.73 -1.01
C TYR A 286 -4.46 -11.86 -0.83
N TRP A 287 -5.23 -11.70 -1.89
CA TRP A 287 -6.68 -11.61 -1.84
C TRP A 287 -7.36 -12.83 -1.19
N ARG A 288 -6.73 -14.01 -1.20
CA ARG A 288 -7.22 -15.22 -0.51
C ARG A 288 -7.25 -15.11 1.02
N LEU A 289 -6.68 -14.06 1.61
CA LEU A 289 -6.90 -13.75 3.02
C LEU A 289 -8.38 -13.59 3.37
N GLU A 290 -9.23 -13.26 2.38
CA GLU A 290 -10.67 -13.16 2.57
C GLU A 290 -11.34 -14.43 3.09
N ASP A 291 -10.73 -15.60 2.86
CA ASP A 291 -11.28 -16.88 3.34
C ASP A 291 -11.22 -17.03 4.86
N THR A 292 -10.33 -16.29 5.52
CA THR A 292 -10.06 -16.45 6.96
C THR A 292 -10.12 -15.14 7.75
N ILE A 293 -10.00 -13.98 7.08
CA ILE A 293 -9.95 -12.66 7.72
C ILE A 293 -11.16 -11.82 7.28
N PRO A 294 -12.10 -11.50 8.20
CA PRO A 294 -13.33 -10.77 7.85
C PRO A 294 -13.08 -9.37 7.28
N THR A 295 -12.04 -8.65 7.75
CA THR A 295 -11.68 -7.34 7.23
C THR A 295 -11.12 -7.44 5.81
N ALA A 296 -10.35 -8.48 5.49
CA ALA A 296 -9.92 -8.78 4.12
C ALA A 296 -11.12 -9.08 3.20
N ALA A 297 -12.08 -9.89 3.66
CA ALA A 297 -13.29 -10.17 2.90
C ALA A 297 -14.11 -8.89 2.61
N THR A 298 -14.14 -7.96 3.55
CA THR A 298 -14.83 -6.68 3.37
C THR A 298 -14.10 -5.79 2.37
N PHE A 299 -12.78 -5.64 2.51
CA PHE A 299 -11.95 -4.88 1.57
C PHE A 299 -12.06 -5.45 0.15
N ASN A 300 -11.85 -6.75 -0.04
CA ASN A 300 -11.92 -7.40 -1.34
C ASN A 300 -13.28 -7.25 -2.02
N ARG A 301 -14.37 -7.39 -1.27
CA ARG A 301 -15.72 -7.17 -1.81
C ARG A 301 -15.88 -5.74 -2.32
N ARG A 302 -15.39 -4.73 -1.57
CA ARG A 302 -15.42 -3.33 -1.95
C ARG A 302 -14.53 -3.04 -3.16
N PHE A 303 -13.34 -3.62 -3.17
CA PHE A 303 -12.41 -3.48 -4.28
C PHE A 303 -13.01 -4.05 -5.58
N ARG A 304 -13.55 -5.26 -5.55
CA ARG A 304 -14.24 -5.86 -6.71
C ARG A 304 -15.42 -5.03 -7.19
N ALA A 305 -16.21 -4.49 -6.29
CA ALA A 305 -17.34 -3.64 -6.64
C ALA A 305 -16.90 -2.34 -7.33
N PHE A 306 -15.78 -1.78 -6.91
CA PHE A 306 -15.23 -0.54 -7.49
C PHE A 306 -14.50 -0.79 -8.83
N THR A 307 -13.89 -1.97 -9.01
CA THR A 307 -12.98 -2.29 -10.12
C THR A 307 -13.55 -3.28 -11.13
N GLU A 308 -14.89 -3.42 -11.20
CA GLU A 308 -15.57 -4.32 -12.14
C GLU A 308 -15.12 -5.80 -12.01
N GLY A 309 -14.88 -6.23 -10.79
CA GLY A 309 -14.58 -7.63 -10.47
C GLY A 309 -13.10 -7.99 -10.31
N ARG A 310 -12.16 -7.05 -10.40
CA ARG A 310 -10.74 -7.33 -10.13
C ARG A 310 -10.52 -7.70 -8.68
N VAL A 311 -9.55 -8.56 -8.42
CA VAL A 311 -9.01 -8.78 -7.06
C VAL A 311 -7.90 -7.78 -6.79
N PRO A 312 -7.71 -7.30 -5.55
CA PRO A 312 -6.60 -6.42 -5.23
C PRO A 312 -5.27 -7.20 -5.23
N SER A 313 -4.23 -6.58 -5.78
CA SER A 313 -2.85 -6.95 -5.51
C SER A 313 -2.43 -6.45 -4.11
N ASP A 314 -1.22 -6.77 -3.69
CA ASP A 314 -0.60 -6.20 -2.49
C ASP A 314 -0.44 -4.67 -2.61
N TYR A 315 -0.22 -4.14 -3.81
CA TYR A 315 -0.18 -2.68 -4.05
C TYR A 315 -1.56 -2.04 -3.96
N GLY A 316 -2.61 -2.70 -4.44
CA GLY A 316 -3.99 -2.27 -4.21
C GLY A 316 -4.34 -2.20 -2.73
N ALA A 317 -3.87 -3.17 -1.96
CA ALA A 317 -4.05 -3.18 -0.52
C ALA A 317 -3.24 -2.07 0.18
N LEU A 318 -1.99 -1.80 -0.24
CA LEU A 318 -1.18 -0.70 0.27
C LEU A 318 -1.79 0.67 -0.03
N GLY A 319 -2.32 0.87 -1.24
CA GLY A 319 -3.02 2.12 -1.59
C GLY A 319 -4.26 2.35 -0.71
N PHE A 320 -5.02 1.28 -0.43
CA PHE A 320 -6.14 1.32 0.51
C PHE A 320 -5.66 1.67 1.93
N ALA A 321 -4.64 0.99 2.43
CA ALA A 321 -4.13 1.17 3.77
C ALA A 321 -3.54 2.56 3.98
N GLY A 322 -2.73 3.06 3.04
CA GLY A 322 -2.11 4.37 3.11
C GLY A 322 -3.09 5.51 3.33
N VAL A 323 -4.29 5.39 2.74
CA VAL A 323 -5.39 6.35 2.89
C VAL A 323 -6.25 6.06 4.11
N MET A 324 -6.75 4.82 4.24
CA MET A 324 -7.76 4.47 5.24
C MET A 324 -7.21 4.58 6.67
N THR A 325 -5.93 4.29 6.88
CA THR A 325 -5.29 4.38 8.21
C THR A 325 -5.28 5.82 8.71
N VAL A 326 -4.87 6.78 7.86
CA VAL A 326 -4.86 8.20 8.22
C VAL A 326 -6.28 8.75 8.39
N LEU A 327 -7.23 8.36 7.53
CA LEU A 327 -8.63 8.75 7.69
C LEU A 327 -9.27 8.18 8.96
N THR A 328 -8.86 6.98 9.39
CA THR A 328 -9.27 6.38 10.67
C THR A 328 -8.72 7.18 11.85
N ALA A 329 -7.44 7.57 11.78
CA ALA A 329 -6.84 8.45 12.78
C ALA A 329 -7.51 9.83 12.83
N ALA A 330 -7.86 10.40 11.67
CA ALA A 330 -8.60 11.67 11.60
C ALA A 330 -9.96 11.60 12.30
N ARG A 331 -10.70 10.48 12.16
CA ARG A 331 -11.94 10.25 12.92
C ARG A 331 -11.70 10.17 14.42
N ALA A 332 -10.66 9.44 14.84
CA ALA A 332 -10.31 9.31 16.26
C ALA A 332 -9.91 10.66 16.87
N ALA A 333 -9.15 11.47 16.12
CA ALA A 333 -8.73 12.81 16.51
C ALA A 333 -9.85 13.88 16.41
N GLY A 334 -10.88 13.62 15.61
CA GLY A 334 -11.88 14.63 15.24
C GLY A 334 -11.29 15.78 14.40
N SER A 335 -10.13 15.58 13.75
CA SER A 335 -9.35 16.63 13.09
C SER A 335 -8.42 16.03 12.03
N VAL A 336 -8.10 16.84 11.01
CA VAL A 336 -7.05 16.54 10.00
C VAL A 336 -5.79 17.38 10.20
N ALA A 337 -5.71 18.19 11.26
CA ALA A 337 -4.49 18.94 11.58
C ALA A 337 -3.33 17.97 11.85
N SER A 338 -2.17 18.21 11.21
CA SER A 338 -1.03 17.28 11.22
C SER A 338 -0.61 16.84 12.62
N ASP A 339 -0.51 17.76 13.59
CA ASP A 339 -0.12 17.39 14.97
C ASP A 339 -1.17 16.49 15.64
N LYS A 340 -2.46 16.66 15.32
CA LYS A 340 -3.53 15.79 15.81
C LYS A 340 -3.53 14.43 15.13
N LEU A 341 -3.20 14.38 13.86
CA LEU A 341 -3.01 13.12 13.15
C LEU A 341 -1.82 12.34 13.71
N VAL A 342 -0.68 13.00 13.95
CA VAL A 342 0.50 12.38 14.58
C VAL A 342 0.14 11.79 15.94
N GLU A 343 -0.52 12.57 16.81
CA GLU A 343 -0.95 12.10 18.14
C GLU A 343 -1.88 10.88 18.05
N ALA A 344 -2.79 10.86 17.07
CA ALA A 344 -3.73 9.75 16.90
C ALA A 344 -3.11 8.51 16.23
N LEU A 345 -2.17 8.70 15.29
CA LEU A 345 -1.51 7.60 14.59
C LEU A 345 -0.48 6.90 15.46
N GLN A 346 0.23 7.64 16.31
CA GLN A 346 1.31 7.10 17.14
C GLN A 346 0.79 6.01 18.10
N GLY A 347 1.22 4.77 17.89
CA GLY A 347 0.75 3.61 18.65
C GLY A 347 -0.69 3.18 18.35
N MET A 348 -1.33 3.74 17.33
CA MET A 348 -2.68 3.35 16.92
C MET A 348 -2.72 1.88 16.53
N LYS A 349 -3.69 1.15 17.10
CA LYS A 349 -4.00 -0.23 16.73
C LYS A 349 -5.20 -0.24 15.80
N PHE A 350 -5.11 -0.98 14.71
CA PHE A 350 -6.16 -1.06 13.70
C PHE A 350 -6.25 -2.46 13.08
N ASP A 351 -7.39 -2.75 12.47
CA ASP A 351 -7.65 -3.96 11.68
C ASP A 351 -8.56 -3.54 10.52
N LEU A 352 -7.94 -3.17 9.41
CA LEU A 352 -8.65 -2.54 8.29
C LEU A 352 -8.83 -3.48 7.09
N TYR A 353 -7.88 -4.41 6.84
CA TYR A 353 -7.88 -5.20 5.62
C TYR A 353 -7.16 -6.56 5.69
N LYS A 354 -6.30 -6.82 6.67
CA LYS A 354 -5.51 -8.07 6.74
C LYS A 354 -5.25 -8.59 8.16
N GLY A 355 -6.05 -8.12 9.12
CA GLY A 355 -5.90 -8.45 10.54
C GLY A 355 -5.25 -7.33 11.35
N PRO A 356 -4.91 -7.60 12.62
CA PRO A 356 -4.42 -6.58 13.54
C PRO A 356 -3.06 -6.03 13.15
N GLU A 357 -2.94 -4.70 13.20
CA GLU A 357 -1.72 -3.92 12.94
C GLU A 357 -1.63 -2.76 13.94
N TYR A 358 -0.42 -2.20 14.09
CA TYR A 358 -0.22 -0.97 14.84
C TYR A 358 1.06 -0.27 14.40
N TYR A 359 1.13 1.05 14.57
CA TYR A 359 2.38 1.80 14.39
C TYR A 359 3.23 1.71 15.64
N ARG A 360 4.49 1.29 15.49
CA ARG A 360 5.48 1.26 16.57
C ARG A 360 5.84 2.71 16.95
N PRO A 361 5.80 3.06 18.26
CA PRO A 361 5.96 4.46 18.68
C PRO A 361 7.32 5.09 18.38
N CYS A 362 8.40 4.31 18.33
CA CYS A 362 9.75 4.87 18.19
C CYS A 362 10.07 5.35 16.77
N ASP A 363 9.56 4.69 15.74
CA ASP A 363 9.90 4.93 14.33
C ASP A 363 8.69 5.04 13.40
N HIS A 364 7.49 4.85 13.93
CA HIS A 364 6.22 4.85 13.19
C HIS A 364 6.12 3.79 12.09
N GLN A 365 6.91 2.70 12.20
CA GLN A 365 6.76 1.53 11.32
C GLN A 365 5.53 0.73 11.72
N ALA A 366 4.71 0.34 10.74
CA ALA A 366 3.61 -0.59 10.96
C ALA A 366 4.15 -1.97 11.35
N VAL A 367 3.72 -2.47 12.51
CA VAL A 367 3.91 -3.85 12.95
C VAL A 367 2.73 -4.65 12.42
N GLN A 368 2.98 -5.48 11.43
CA GLN A 368 1.95 -6.08 10.58
C GLN A 368 2.27 -7.53 10.24
N SER A 369 1.27 -8.30 9.79
CA SER A 369 1.49 -9.63 9.24
C SER A 369 2.16 -9.57 7.86
N MET A 370 2.95 -10.60 7.55
CA MET A 370 3.52 -10.86 6.24
C MET A 370 3.18 -12.28 5.82
N LEU A 371 2.99 -12.50 4.54
CA LEU A 371 2.72 -13.83 3.99
C LEU A 371 3.99 -14.38 3.34
N ILE A 372 4.32 -15.62 3.64
CA ILE A 372 5.21 -16.42 2.80
C ILE A 372 4.31 -17.19 1.85
N ILE A 373 4.57 -17.06 0.58
CA ILE A 373 3.77 -17.64 -0.49
C ILE A 373 4.65 -18.44 -1.45
N ASP A 374 4.06 -19.42 -2.10
CA ASP A 374 4.64 -20.08 -3.27
C ASP A 374 3.77 -19.85 -4.51
N SER A 375 4.40 -19.73 -5.66
CA SER A 375 3.70 -19.62 -6.92
C SER A 375 3.30 -20.99 -7.43
N ARG A 376 1.98 -21.21 -7.53
CA ARG A 376 1.40 -22.47 -8.05
C ARG A 376 1.37 -22.47 -9.57
N PHE A 377 1.43 -23.66 -10.13
CA PHE A 377 1.05 -23.88 -11.51
C PHE A 377 -0.48 -23.88 -11.63
N THR A 378 -0.98 -23.20 -12.64
CA THR A 378 -2.38 -23.28 -13.05
C THR A 378 -2.45 -23.25 -14.57
N ASP A 379 -3.21 -24.18 -15.14
CA ASP A 379 -3.52 -24.27 -16.57
C ASP A 379 -4.86 -23.64 -16.93
N LYS A 380 -5.57 -23.09 -15.94
CA LYS A 380 -6.85 -22.43 -16.15
C LYS A 380 -6.62 -21.03 -16.70
N PRO A 381 -7.19 -20.69 -17.85
CA PRO A 381 -7.13 -19.32 -18.36
C PRO A 381 -7.72 -18.33 -17.35
N ASN A 382 -7.01 -17.23 -17.14
CA ASN A 382 -7.44 -16.15 -16.24
C ASN A 382 -7.64 -16.58 -14.76
N ASP A 383 -6.95 -17.64 -14.32
CA ASP A 383 -6.94 -18.00 -12.91
C ASP A 383 -6.16 -16.95 -12.09
N LEU A 384 -6.86 -16.29 -11.19
CA LEU A 384 -6.27 -15.31 -10.28
C LEU A 384 -5.78 -15.93 -8.96
N ASP A 385 -6.08 -17.23 -8.73
CA ASP A 385 -5.60 -17.94 -7.55
C ASP A 385 -4.24 -18.60 -7.84
N VAL A 386 -3.21 -17.76 -7.94
CA VAL A 386 -1.87 -18.12 -8.43
C VAL A 386 -0.84 -18.39 -7.34
N PHE A 387 -1.19 -18.13 -6.07
CA PHE A 387 -0.31 -18.38 -4.94
C PHE A 387 -0.95 -19.29 -3.88
N ASN A 388 -0.13 -20.12 -3.25
CA ASN A 388 -0.46 -20.76 -1.98
C ASN A 388 0.12 -19.91 -0.84
N ILE A 389 -0.67 -19.62 0.19
CA ILE A 389 -0.15 -19.07 1.44
C ILE A 389 0.44 -20.23 2.22
N VAL A 390 1.77 -20.29 2.31
CA VAL A 390 2.47 -21.39 3.02
C VAL A 390 2.72 -21.07 4.49
N GLU A 391 2.82 -19.77 4.83
CA GLU A 391 2.92 -19.31 6.21
C GLU A 391 2.37 -17.89 6.35
N ILE A 392 1.64 -17.63 7.42
CA ILE A 392 1.29 -16.26 7.85
C ILE A 392 2.23 -15.91 9.00
N VAL A 393 3.22 -15.08 8.70
CA VAL A 393 4.13 -14.52 9.70
C VAL A 393 3.35 -13.46 10.47
N ARG A 394 3.14 -13.70 11.76
CA ARG A 394 2.35 -12.79 12.62
C ARG A 394 3.09 -11.48 12.86
N PRO A 395 2.37 -10.39 13.18
CA PRO A 395 2.98 -9.13 13.62
C PRO A 395 3.93 -9.38 14.79
N ASP A 396 5.22 -9.05 14.60
CA ASP A 396 6.26 -9.24 15.62
C ASP A 396 7.33 -8.16 15.44
N GLU A 397 7.58 -7.38 16.48
CA GLU A 397 8.65 -6.37 16.48
C GLU A 397 10.04 -6.97 16.33
N ALA A 398 10.23 -8.26 16.64
CA ALA A 398 11.50 -8.96 16.43
C ALA A 398 11.88 -9.14 14.94
N LEU A 399 10.96 -8.85 14.02
CA LEU A 399 11.23 -8.80 12.58
C LEU A 399 11.69 -7.42 12.11
N LEU A 400 11.47 -6.39 12.93
CA LEU A 400 11.85 -5.01 12.59
C LEU A 400 13.26 -4.71 13.07
N ALA A 401 13.90 -3.75 12.43
CA ALA A 401 15.17 -3.23 12.91
C ALA A 401 14.99 -2.62 14.32
N ASP A 402 16.00 -2.78 15.18
CA ASP A 402 15.96 -2.23 16.54
C ASP A 402 15.92 -0.70 16.50
N CYS A 403 15.09 -0.09 17.35
CA CYS A 403 14.92 1.37 17.39
C CYS A 403 16.24 2.12 17.62
N ALA A 404 17.10 1.60 18.51
CA ALA A 404 18.40 2.23 18.78
C ALA A 404 19.33 2.14 17.56
N SER A 405 19.29 1.04 16.79
CA SER A 405 20.07 0.90 15.55
C SER A 405 19.61 1.85 14.45
N LEU A 406 18.34 2.27 14.45
CA LEU A 406 17.75 3.27 13.56
C LEU A 406 18.04 4.72 14.03
N GLY A 407 18.71 4.89 15.17
CA GLY A 407 19.05 6.18 15.77
C GLY A 407 17.98 6.75 16.72
N HIS A 408 16.89 6.04 16.98
CA HIS A 408 15.86 6.45 17.93
C HIS A 408 16.29 6.14 19.39
N ARG A 409 15.78 6.94 20.34
CA ARG A 409 16.10 6.83 21.78
C ARG A 409 14.93 6.25 22.57
#